data_ffd60e6a3c96c7866937400d31537071
#
_entry.id   ffd60e6a3c96c7866937400d31537071
#
_cell.length_a   1.000
_cell.length_b   1.000
_cell.length_c   1.000
_cell.angle_alpha   90.00
_cell.angle_beta   90.00
_cell.angle_gamma   90.00
#
_symmetry.space_group_name_H-M   'P 1'
#
loop_
_entity.id
_entity.type
_entity.pdbx_description
1 polymer ?
#
loop_
_entity_poly.entity_id
_entity_poly.type
_entity_poly.pdbx_seq_one_letter_code
_entity_poly.pdbx_strand_id
1 'polypeptide(L)'
;VQVPDYAYANYGVEGKVSEQVTMNEHLNVLSTAQKHVDSAVSKTCNVGDDVVWEDFKNLYIDAWKSGCKGITTFRSSGKRFGVLNKVVEDEEGAACFIDPNTGDKSCG
;
A
#
# COMPACT_ATOMS: atom_id res chain seq x y z
N VAL A 1 3.64 -6.34 19.60
CA VAL A 1 2.86 -7.56 19.35
C VAL A 1 2.74 -7.78 17.85
N GLN A 2 3.20 -8.92 17.39
CA GLN A 2 3.04 -9.34 16.01
C GLN A 2 1.68 -10.04 15.86
N VAL A 3 0.86 -9.52 14.95
CA VAL A 3 -0.42 -10.15 14.63
C VAL A 3 -0.34 -10.62 13.18
N PRO A 4 -0.26 -11.93 12.93
CA PRO A 4 -0.26 -12.45 11.57
C PRO A 4 -1.64 -12.29 10.94
N ASP A 5 -1.65 -12.08 9.62
CA ASP A 5 -2.89 -12.13 8.87
C ASP A 5 -3.51 -13.54 8.94
N TYR A 6 -4.77 -13.61 9.27
CA TYR A 6 -5.45 -14.88 9.50
C TYR A 6 -5.48 -15.76 8.24
N ALA A 7 -5.69 -15.17 7.08
CA ALA A 7 -5.72 -15.90 5.82
C ALA A 7 -4.36 -16.54 5.50
N TYR A 8 -3.28 -15.80 5.70
CA TYR A 8 -1.93 -16.35 5.50
C TYR A 8 -1.56 -17.39 6.55
N ALA A 9 -1.84 -17.10 7.81
CA ALA A 9 -1.43 -17.97 8.92
C ALA A 9 -2.21 -19.28 9.01
N ASN A 10 -3.51 -19.26 8.73
CA ASN A 10 -4.40 -20.40 8.96
C ASN A 10 -4.83 -21.11 7.68
N TYR A 11 -4.89 -20.40 6.56
CA TYR A 11 -5.36 -20.98 5.29
C TYR A 11 -4.28 -21.08 4.21
N GLY A 12 -3.07 -20.62 4.50
CA GLY A 12 -1.97 -20.69 3.53
C GLY A 12 -2.25 -19.92 2.23
N VAL A 13 -3.04 -18.86 2.28
CA VAL A 13 -3.36 -18.03 1.12
C VAL A 13 -2.09 -17.35 0.64
N GLU A 14 -1.81 -17.46 -0.64
CA GLU A 14 -0.70 -16.75 -1.28
C GLU A 14 -1.20 -15.45 -1.91
N GLY A 15 -0.37 -14.43 -1.91
CA GLY A 15 -0.69 -13.14 -2.52
C GLY A 15 0.21 -12.01 -2.05
N LYS A 16 -0.06 -10.83 -2.57
CA LYS A 16 0.67 -9.61 -2.23
C LYS A 16 -0.08 -8.83 -1.15
N VAL A 17 0.65 -8.25 -0.21
CA VAL A 17 0.10 -7.22 0.68
C VAL A 17 0.02 -5.89 -0.05
N SER A 18 -0.76 -4.94 0.48
CA SER A 18 -1.05 -3.66 -0.19
C SER A 18 0.19 -2.85 -0.59
N GLU A 19 1.27 -2.96 0.13
CA GLU A 19 2.54 -2.29 -0.19
C GLU A 19 3.31 -2.95 -1.34
N GLN A 20 3.06 -4.23 -1.59
CA GLN A 20 3.68 -4.98 -2.68
C GLN A 20 2.91 -4.85 -3.99
N VAL A 21 1.67 -4.39 -3.92
CA VAL A 21 0.82 -4.17 -5.08
C VAL A 21 1.27 -2.91 -5.80
N THR A 22 1.45 -2.99 -7.12
CA THR A 22 1.88 -1.83 -7.92
C THR A 22 0.76 -0.81 -8.07
N MET A 23 1.10 0.43 -8.43
CA MET A 23 0.12 1.47 -8.70
C MET A 23 -0.86 1.08 -9.80
N ASN A 24 -0.38 0.43 -10.86
CA ASN A 24 -1.24 -0.03 -11.94
C ASN A 24 -2.21 -1.13 -11.51
N GLU A 25 -1.78 -2.03 -10.66
CA GLU A 25 -2.65 -3.06 -10.08
C GLU A 25 -3.74 -2.45 -9.19
N HIS A 26 -3.40 -1.48 -8.36
CA HIS A 26 -4.38 -0.73 -7.56
C HIS A 26 -5.38 0.00 -8.45
N LEU A 27 -4.91 0.64 -9.51
CA LEU A 27 -5.74 1.35 -10.47
C LEU A 27 -6.68 0.40 -11.22
N ASN A 28 -6.21 -0.77 -11.61
CA ASN A 28 -7.02 -1.78 -12.29
C ASN A 28 -8.19 -2.26 -11.41
N VAL A 29 -7.95 -2.47 -10.13
CA VAL A 29 -9.01 -2.83 -9.17
C VAL A 29 -10.03 -1.70 -9.05
N LEU A 30 -9.56 -0.47 -8.88
CA LEU A 30 -10.43 0.71 -8.77
C LEU A 30 -11.29 0.92 -10.02
N SER A 31 -10.68 0.86 -11.20
CA SER A 31 -11.39 1.07 -12.47
C SER A 31 -12.39 -0.05 -12.76
N THR A 32 -12.05 -1.29 -12.44
CA THR A 32 -12.96 -2.43 -12.59
C THR A 32 -14.16 -2.31 -11.67
N ALA A 33 -13.95 -1.97 -10.40
CA ALA A 33 -15.04 -1.77 -9.46
C ALA A 33 -15.94 -0.60 -9.87
N GLN A 34 -15.37 0.49 -10.36
CA GLN A 34 -16.12 1.68 -10.78
C GLN A 34 -17.06 1.41 -11.95
N LYS A 35 -16.75 0.47 -12.83
CA LYS A 35 -17.61 0.07 -13.95
C LYS A 35 -18.93 -0.55 -13.48
N HIS A 36 -18.97 -1.10 -12.29
CA HIS A 36 -20.11 -1.83 -11.72
C HIS A 36 -20.83 -1.06 -10.63
N VAL A 37 -20.41 0.15 -10.30
CA VAL A 37 -20.96 0.97 -9.21
C VAL A 37 -21.29 2.36 -9.74
N ASP A 38 -22.49 2.84 -9.48
CA ASP A 38 -22.94 4.17 -9.90
C ASP A 38 -22.29 5.29 -9.11
N SER A 39 -22.15 5.09 -7.80
CA SER A 39 -21.47 6.04 -6.92
C SER A 39 -19.95 5.96 -7.06
N ALA A 40 -19.25 7.00 -6.63
CA ALA A 40 -17.78 6.98 -6.63
C ALA A 40 -17.24 5.86 -5.72
N VAL A 41 -16.32 5.09 -6.25
CA VAL A 41 -15.58 4.08 -5.48
C VAL A 41 -14.38 4.72 -4.83
N SER A 42 -14.19 4.49 -3.54
CA SER A 42 -13.02 4.94 -2.79
C SER A 42 -12.03 3.80 -2.63
N LYS A 43 -10.81 4.02 -3.05
CA LYS A 43 -9.71 3.07 -2.85
C LYS A 43 -8.41 3.83 -2.67
N THR A 44 -7.64 3.44 -1.65
CA THR A 44 -6.30 3.98 -1.44
C THR A 44 -5.29 3.22 -2.29
N CYS A 45 -4.51 3.95 -3.07
CA CYS A 45 -3.38 3.45 -3.81
C CYS A 45 -2.11 3.71 -2.99
N ASN A 46 -1.50 2.66 -2.47
CA ASN A 46 -0.25 2.77 -1.75
C ASN A 46 0.90 2.96 -2.74
N VAL A 47 1.66 4.03 -2.55
CA VAL A 47 2.76 4.43 -3.43
C VAL A 47 4.08 4.12 -2.75
N GLY A 48 4.96 3.40 -3.44
CA GLY A 48 6.30 3.10 -2.94
C GLY A 48 7.21 4.33 -2.88
N ASP A 49 8.26 4.23 -2.09
CA ASP A 49 9.22 5.34 -1.88
C ASP A 49 10.09 5.63 -3.10
N ASP A 50 10.27 4.64 -3.96
CA ASP A 50 11.07 4.67 -5.18
C ASP A 50 10.30 5.20 -6.41
N VAL A 51 9.04 5.57 -6.24
CA VAL A 51 8.20 6.07 -7.34
C VAL A 51 8.65 7.47 -7.76
N VAL A 52 8.94 7.64 -9.04
CA VAL A 52 9.29 8.93 -9.61
C VAL A 52 8.04 9.79 -9.83
N TRP A 53 8.24 11.12 -9.85
CA TRP A 53 7.14 12.08 -10.00
C TRP A 53 6.32 11.87 -11.28
N GLU A 54 6.96 11.53 -12.38
CA GLU A 54 6.28 11.29 -13.66
C GLU A 54 5.28 10.12 -13.57
N ASP A 55 5.67 9.02 -12.95
CA ASP A 55 4.79 7.87 -12.75
C ASP A 55 3.63 8.20 -11.81
N PHE A 56 3.90 8.94 -10.76
CA PHE A 56 2.88 9.40 -9.81
C PHE A 56 1.85 10.33 -10.49
N LYS A 57 2.31 11.26 -11.30
CA LYS A 57 1.46 12.16 -12.08
C LYS A 57 0.61 11.39 -13.10
N ASN A 58 1.21 10.44 -13.79
CA ASN A 58 0.52 9.63 -14.79
C ASN A 58 -0.57 8.75 -14.16
N LEU A 59 -0.42 8.34 -12.91
CA LEU A 59 -1.44 7.60 -12.18
C LEU A 59 -2.79 8.33 -12.16
N TYR A 60 -2.79 9.62 -11.88
CA TYR A 60 -4.00 10.44 -11.89
C TYR A 60 -4.62 10.59 -13.28
N ILE A 61 -3.79 10.74 -14.29
CA ILE A 61 -4.23 10.83 -15.68
C ILE A 61 -4.86 9.50 -16.13
N ASP A 62 -4.22 8.39 -15.81
CA ASP A 62 -4.71 7.05 -16.15
C ASP A 62 -5.99 6.71 -15.39
N ALA A 63 -6.12 7.13 -14.13
CA ALA A 63 -7.35 7.00 -13.37
C ALA A 63 -8.51 7.73 -14.04
N TRP A 64 -8.30 8.96 -14.46
CA TRP A 64 -9.31 9.74 -15.17
C TRP A 64 -9.69 9.11 -16.51
N LYS A 65 -8.72 8.66 -17.31
CA LYS A 65 -8.95 7.99 -18.60
C LYS A 65 -9.68 6.66 -18.45
N SER A 66 -9.48 5.96 -17.33
CA SER A 66 -10.14 4.69 -17.03
C SER A 66 -11.58 4.85 -16.52
N GLY A 67 -12.07 6.08 -16.36
CA GLY A 67 -13.42 6.38 -15.89
C GLY A 67 -13.58 6.37 -14.37
N CYS A 68 -12.50 6.43 -13.62
CA CYS A 68 -12.54 6.56 -12.16
C CYS A 68 -13.10 7.93 -11.76
N LYS A 69 -13.98 7.97 -10.77
CA LYS A 69 -14.57 9.20 -10.24
C LYS A 69 -13.73 9.84 -9.13
N GLY A 70 -12.81 9.08 -8.55
CA GLY A 70 -11.89 9.56 -7.54
C GLY A 70 -10.74 8.57 -7.33
N ILE A 71 -9.64 9.04 -6.77
CA ILE A 71 -8.50 8.23 -6.39
C ILE A 71 -7.83 8.85 -5.17
N THR A 72 -7.39 8.01 -4.25
CA THR A 72 -6.64 8.43 -3.07
C THR A 72 -5.27 7.76 -3.09
N THR A 73 -4.23 8.51 -2.80
CA THR A 73 -2.86 8.00 -2.74
C THR A 73 -2.29 8.15 -1.34
N PHE A 74 -1.49 7.20 -0.93
CA PHE A 74 -0.79 7.23 0.35
C PHE A 74 0.67 6.78 0.16
N ARG A 75 1.58 7.57 0.70
CA ARG A 75 3.01 7.26 0.70
C ARG A 75 3.50 7.14 2.14
N SER A 76 4.05 5.99 2.50
CA SER A 76 4.47 5.68 3.87
C SER A 76 5.62 6.55 4.37
N SER A 77 6.52 6.96 3.48
CA SER A 77 7.64 7.87 3.79
C SER A 77 7.27 9.36 3.80
N GLY A 78 5.99 9.69 3.59
CA GLY A 78 5.50 11.05 3.61
C GLY A 78 5.43 11.64 5.02
N LYS A 79 4.83 12.84 5.14
CA LYS A 79 4.65 13.53 6.42
C LYS A 79 3.67 12.83 7.36
N ARG A 80 2.86 11.91 6.85
CA ARG A 80 1.92 11.10 7.63
C ARG A 80 2.31 9.64 7.50
N PHE A 81 2.53 9.00 8.63
CA PHE A 81 2.89 7.60 8.70
C PHE A 81 1.65 6.72 8.86
N GLY A 82 1.72 5.49 8.37
CA GLY A 82 0.68 4.50 8.56
C GLY A 82 0.58 4.06 10.02
N VAL A 83 -0.62 3.65 10.42
CA VAL A 83 -0.87 3.10 11.76
C VAL A 83 -0.25 1.70 11.91
N LEU A 84 -0.24 0.95 10.81
CA LEU A 84 0.35 -0.39 10.78
C LEU A 84 1.73 -0.32 10.12
N ASN A 85 2.74 -0.73 10.84
CA ASN A 85 4.10 -0.79 10.36
C ASN A 85 4.50 -2.25 10.12
N LYS A 86 5.27 -2.47 9.05
CA LYS A 86 5.87 -3.77 8.80
C LYS A 86 6.88 -4.10 9.89
N VAL A 87 6.83 -5.34 10.36
CA VAL A 87 7.92 -5.90 11.15
C VAL A 87 8.97 -6.40 10.18
N VAL A 88 10.17 -5.85 10.28
CA VAL A 88 11.32 -6.31 9.50
C VAL A 88 12.10 -7.29 10.37
N GLU A 89 12.24 -8.51 9.90
CA GLU A 89 13.14 -9.47 10.51
C GLU A 89 14.55 -9.20 9.94
N ASP A 90 15.52 -9.09 10.81
CA ASP A 90 16.93 -9.00 10.39
C ASP A 90 17.49 -10.39 10.08
N GLU A 91 18.71 -10.43 9.54
CA GLU A 91 19.37 -11.68 9.16
C GLU A 91 19.63 -12.62 10.36
N GLU A 92 19.54 -12.10 11.58
CA GLU A 92 19.69 -12.88 12.81
C GLU A 92 18.37 -13.38 13.39
N GLY A 93 17.26 -13.07 12.73
CA GLY A 93 15.91 -13.51 13.14
C GLY A 93 15.30 -12.68 14.27
N ALA A 94 15.90 -11.59 14.66
CA ALA A 94 15.31 -10.64 15.60
C ALA A 94 14.35 -9.70 14.87
N ALA A 95 13.16 -9.52 15.41
CA ALA A 95 12.21 -8.56 14.88
C ALA A 95 12.70 -7.13 15.12
N CYS A 96 12.80 -6.35 14.06
CA CYS A 96 13.20 -4.96 14.12
C CYS A 96 12.02 -4.05 13.80
N PHE A 97 11.89 -3.00 14.58
CA PHE A 97 10.88 -1.96 14.43
C PHE A 97 11.54 -0.63 14.07
N ILE A 98 10.99 0.06 13.10
CA ILE A 98 11.44 1.41 12.73
C ILE A 98 10.46 2.41 13.31
N ASP A 99 10.93 3.30 14.17
CA ASP A 99 10.11 4.37 14.73
C ASP A 99 9.72 5.34 13.61
N PRO A 100 8.42 5.54 13.35
CA PRO A 100 7.97 6.41 12.28
C PRO A 100 8.25 7.89 12.53
N ASN A 101 8.49 8.29 13.77
CA ASN A 101 8.73 9.69 14.13
C ASN A 101 10.21 10.08 14.02
N THR A 102 11.10 9.18 14.37
CA THR A 102 12.54 9.45 14.42
C THR A 102 13.30 8.77 13.29
N GLY A 103 12.73 7.74 12.68
CA GLY A 103 13.41 6.89 11.72
C GLY A 103 14.41 5.92 12.35
N ASP A 104 14.48 5.88 13.67
CA ASP A 104 15.38 4.99 14.39
C ASP A 104 14.89 3.55 14.31
N LYS A 105 15.85 2.64 14.12
CA LYS A 105 15.61 1.21 14.11
C LYS A 105 15.87 0.64 15.49
N SER A 106 14.85 0.01 16.08
CA SER A 106 15.01 -0.76 17.31
C SER A 106 14.74 -2.24 17.06
N CYS A 107 15.65 -3.08 17.54
CA CYS A 107 15.58 -4.53 17.42
C CYS A 107 15.53 -5.13 18.83
N GLY A 108 14.64 -6.08 19.04
CA GLY A 108 14.58 -6.73 20.36
C GLY A 108 13.44 -7.64 20.56
#